data_d86b281f6f36fe7f46ac48e27541765d
#
_entry.id   d86b281f6f36fe7f46ac48e27541765d
#
_cell.length_a   1.000
_cell.length_b   1.000
_cell.length_c   1.000
_cell.angle_alpha   90.00
_cell.angle_beta   90.00
_cell.angle_gamma   90.00
#
_symmetry.space_group_name_H-M   'P 1'
#
loop_
_entity.id
_entity.type
_entity.pdbx_description
1 polymer ?
#
loop_
_entity_poly.entity_id
_entity_poly.type
_entity_poly.pdbx_seq_one_letter_code
_entity_poly.pdbx_strand_id
1 'polypeptide(L)'
;MVQLEDFVNHYPKELSGGMKQRVAIARAYAAEPEVLLMDEPFGALDAQTRTQLQTELLETWQREKKTCFFITHDVEEAIILAQTVIIMSARPGRIRDIVKIDIPYPRTQETKMTKEFMELKNEIWSQVYQEYLEVRK
;
A
#
# COMPACT_ATOMS: atom_id res chain seq x y z
N MET A 1 -7.28 12.26 -9.68
CA MET A 1 -6.49 11.26 -8.96
C MET A 1 -6.12 11.70 -7.54
N VAL A 2 -5.40 12.79 -7.34
CA VAL A 2 -4.85 13.12 -6.00
C VAL A 2 -5.54 14.27 -5.28
N GLN A 3 -6.59 14.84 -5.85
CA GLN A 3 -7.44 15.91 -5.27
C GLN A 3 -6.63 17.09 -4.69
N LEU A 4 -5.76 17.66 -5.53
CA LEU A 4 -4.93 18.82 -5.19
C LEU A 4 -5.13 19.99 -6.15
N GLU A 5 -6.27 20.05 -6.85
CA GLU A 5 -6.58 21.05 -7.86
C GLU A 5 -6.51 22.48 -7.31
N ASP A 6 -6.96 22.68 -6.07
CA ASP A 6 -6.92 23.99 -5.39
C ASP A 6 -5.50 24.43 -4.97
N PHE A 7 -4.54 23.50 -5.01
CA PHE A 7 -3.17 23.71 -4.51
C PHE A 7 -2.11 23.72 -5.62
N VAL A 8 -2.52 23.74 -6.90
CA VAL A 8 -1.59 23.65 -8.05
C VAL A 8 -0.55 24.76 -8.11
N ASN A 9 -0.87 25.92 -7.55
CA ASN A 9 0.02 27.10 -7.50
C ASN A 9 0.76 27.27 -6.18
N HIS A 10 0.61 26.32 -5.24
CA HIS A 10 1.30 26.38 -3.95
C HIS A 10 2.73 25.83 -4.03
N TYR A 11 3.64 26.44 -3.28
CA TYR A 11 4.99 25.92 -3.13
C TYR A 11 5.01 24.67 -2.25
N PRO A 12 5.97 23.75 -2.44
CA PRO A 12 6.07 22.54 -1.62
C PRO A 12 6.10 22.79 -0.11
N LYS A 13 6.67 23.90 0.35
CA LYS A 13 6.72 24.30 1.77
C LYS A 13 5.34 24.63 2.36
N GLU A 14 4.37 24.95 1.52
CA GLU A 14 2.99 25.32 1.91
C GLU A 14 2.08 24.11 1.99
N LEU A 15 2.56 22.93 1.56
CA LEU A 15 1.81 21.69 1.56
C LEU A 15 2.00 20.92 2.86
N SER A 16 0.92 20.31 3.35
CA SER A 16 0.98 19.34 4.47
C SER A 16 1.77 18.08 4.07
N GLY A 17 2.17 17.27 5.07
CA GLY A 17 2.85 16.00 4.80
C GLY A 17 2.05 15.06 3.90
N GLY A 18 0.74 14.94 4.14
CA GLY A 18 -0.16 14.15 3.30
C GLY A 18 -0.30 14.71 1.87
N MET A 19 -0.37 16.04 1.71
CA MET A 19 -0.40 16.67 0.40
C MET A 19 0.90 16.42 -0.38
N LYS A 20 2.05 16.50 0.28
CA LYS A 20 3.35 16.15 -0.33
C LYS A 20 3.40 14.69 -0.80
N GLN A 21 2.85 13.78 -0.01
CA GLN A 21 2.74 12.37 -0.38
C GLN A 21 1.88 12.19 -1.64
N ARG A 22 0.71 12.84 -1.70
CA ARG A 22 -0.16 12.82 -2.88
C ARG A 22 0.55 13.39 -4.12
N VAL A 23 1.31 14.47 -3.98
CA VAL A 23 2.12 15.04 -5.07
C VAL A 23 3.17 14.04 -5.55
N ALA A 24 3.85 13.33 -4.62
CA ALA A 24 4.84 12.32 -4.97
C ALA A 24 4.24 11.16 -5.78
N ILE A 25 3.05 10.69 -5.39
CA ILE A 25 2.31 9.65 -6.14
C ILE A 25 1.92 10.16 -7.53
N ALA A 26 1.32 11.36 -7.63
CA ALA A 26 0.93 11.95 -8.90
C ALA A 26 2.13 12.14 -9.84
N ARG A 27 3.27 12.58 -9.31
CA ARG A 27 4.51 12.74 -10.07
C ARG A 27 5.03 11.41 -10.61
N ALA A 28 4.98 10.35 -9.80
CA ALA A 28 5.39 9.02 -10.22
C ALA A 28 4.50 8.47 -11.35
N TYR A 29 3.19 8.68 -11.25
CA TYR A 29 2.23 8.30 -12.29
C TYR A 29 2.39 9.13 -13.58
N ALA A 30 2.66 10.43 -13.47
CA ALA A 30 2.83 11.32 -14.61
C ALA A 30 4.02 10.98 -15.51
N ALA A 31 5.00 10.24 -14.98
CA ALA A 31 6.12 9.71 -15.76
C ALA A 31 5.75 8.51 -16.66
N GLU A 32 4.49 8.05 -16.59
CA GLU A 32 3.98 6.88 -17.33
C GLU A 32 4.88 5.63 -17.25
N PRO A 33 5.32 5.22 -16.06
CA PRO A 33 6.25 4.09 -15.91
C PRO A 33 5.57 2.77 -16.28
N GLU A 34 6.35 1.81 -16.77
CA GLU A 34 5.90 0.41 -16.90
C GLU A 34 5.82 -0.28 -15.55
N VAL A 35 6.75 0.05 -14.64
CA VAL A 35 6.80 -0.45 -13.26
C VAL A 35 6.82 0.72 -12.30
N LEU A 36 5.87 0.75 -11.38
CA LEU A 36 5.78 1.76 -10.34
C LEU A 36 6.31 1.19 -9.02
N LEU A 37 7.37 1.83 -8.50
CA LEU A 37 7.98 1.47 -7.22
C LEU A 37 7.56 2.48 -6.16
N MET A 38 7.02 1.99 -5.03
CA MET A 38 6.55 2.83 -3.93
C MET A 38 7.09 2.30 -2.61
N ASP A 39 7.69 3.16 -1.82
CA ASP A 39 8.21 2.85 -0.48
C ASP A 39 7.36 3.58 0.56
N GLU A 40 6.62 2.82 1.38
CA GLU A 40 5.71 3.33 2.42
C GLU A 40 4.77 4.45 1.91
N PRO A 41 4.03 4.26 0.80
CA PRO A 41 3.37 5.35 0.09
C PRO A 41 2.26 6.03 0.91
N PHE A 42 1.80 5.42 1.99
CA PHE A 42 0.70 5.95 2.82
C PHE A 42 1.10 6.22 4.26
N GLY A 43 2.37 6.04 4.62
CA GLY A 43 2.85 6.09 6.00
C GLY A 43 2.61 7.43 6.72
N ALA A 44 2.67 8.54 6.01
CA ALA A 44 2.50 9.90 6.56
C ALA A 44 1.04 10.39 6.58
N LEU A 45 0.07 9.56 6.17
CA LEU A 45 -1.33 9.95 6.04
C LEU A 45 -2.15 9.58 7.27
N ASP A 46 -3.13 10.44 7.62
CA ASP A 46 -4.20 10.08 8.54
C ASP A 46 -5.08 8.96 7.96
N ALA A 47 -5.87 8.29 8.81
CA ALA A 47 -6.62 7.10 8.44
C ALA A 47 -7.64 7.34 7.31
N GLN A 48 -8.35 8.47 7.30
CA GLN A 48 -9.34 8.78 6.28
C GLN A 48 -8.69 9.06 4.92
N THR A 49 -7.68 9.92 4.92
CA THR A 49 -6.91 10.26 3.72
C THR A 49 -6.22 9.04 3.13
N ARG A 50 -5.68 8.16 3.98
CA ARG A 50 -5.07 6.89 3.57
C ARG A 50 -6.10 6.01 2.85
N THR A 51 -7.24 5.77 3.46
CA THR A 51 -8.32 4.96 2.88
C THR A 51 -8.76 5.48 1.53
N GLN A 52 -8.98 6.78 1.42
CA GLN A 52 -9.39 7.42 0.18
C GLN A 52 -8.33 7.25 -0.91
N LEU A 53 -7.07 7.52 -0.59
CA LEU A 53 -5.98 7.43 -1.56
C LEU A 53 -5.70 5.98 -2.00
N GLN A 54 -5.86 5.00 -1.10
CA GLN A 54 -5.79 3.58 -1.45
C GLN A 54 -6.89 3.20 -2.45
N THR A 55 -8.11 3.67 -2.24
CA THR A 55 -9.23 3.44 -3.17
C THR A 55 -8.94 4.05 -4.54
N GLU A 56 -8.52 5.30 -4.59
CA GLU A 56 -8.17 5.99 -5.84
C GLU A 56 -7.00 5.31 -6.58
N LEU A 57 -6.01 4.81 -5.85
CA LEU A 57 -4.89 4.07 -6.41
C LEU A 57 -5.35 2.74 -7.03
N LEU A 58 -6.22 2.00 -6.34
CA LEU A 58 -6.79 0.75 -6.85
C LEU A 58 -7.63 0.97 -8.12
N GLU A 59 -8.49 1.98 -8.14
CA GLU A 59 -9.30 2.34 -9.31
C GLU A 59 -8.41 2.70 -10.50
N THR A 60 -7.37 3.48 -10.27
CA THR A 60 -6.39 3.84 -11.29
C THR A 60 -5.65 2.62 -11.81
N TRP A 61 -5.18 1.76 -10.91
CA TRP A 61 -4.50 0.52 -11.26
C TRP A 61 -5.40 -0.43 -12.06
N GLN A 62 -6.66 -0.59 -11.66
CA GLN A 62 -7.62 -1.45 -12.39
C GLN A 62 -7.84 -0.97 -13.83
N ARG A 63 -7.80 0.33 -14.04
CA ARG A 63 -7.96 0.94 -15.36
C ARG A 63 -6.69 0.82 -16.23
N GLU A 64 -5.52 1.07 -15.65
CA GLU A 64 -4.25 1.15 -16.38
C GLU A 64 -3.48 -0.16 -16.42
N LYS A 65 -3.71 -1.08 -15.45
CA LYS A 65 -3.06 -2.39 -15.36
C LYS A 65 -1.52 -2.34 -15.32
N LYS A 66 -0.94 -1.30 -14.73
CA LYS A 66 0.51 -1.19 -14.56
C LYS A 66 1.04 -2.18 -13.53
N THR A 67 2.29 -2.58 -13.67
CA THR A 67 2.98 -3.34 -12.63
C THR A 67 3.34 -2.39 -11.48
N CYS A 68 2.84 -2.68 -10.29
CA CYS A 68 3.13 -1.90 -9.09
C CYS A 68 3.84 -2.79 -8.07
N PHE A 69 4.93 -2.28 -7.53
CA PHE A 69 5.65 -2.89 -6.41
C PHE A 69 5.71 -1.87 -5.28
N PHE A 70 5.19 -2.22 -4.11
CA PHE A 70 5.25 -1.31 -2.96
C PHE A 70 5.68 -2.01 -1.69
N ILE A 71 6.34 -1.26 -0.83
CA ILE A 71 6.80 -1.70 0.48
C ILE A 71 5.87 -1.08 1.52
N THR A 72 5.41 -1.89 2.44
CA THR A 72 4.62 -1.45 3.59
C THR A 72 4.87 -2.36 4.79
N HIS A 73 4.65 -1.84 5.99
CA HIS A 73 4.60 -2.63 7.22
C HIS A 73 3.14 -2.90 7.67
N ASP A 74 2.15 -2.39 6.94
CA ASP A 74 0.74 -2.58 7.24
C ASP A 74 0.17 -3.78 6.48
N VAL A 75 -0.17 -4.84 7.23
CA VAL A 75 -0.70 -6.10 6.66
C VAL A 75 -2.03 -5.90 5.96
N GLU A 76 -2.92 -5.05 6.49
CA GLU A 76 -4.22 -4.78 5.85
C GLU A 76 -4.04 -4.06 4.52
N GLU A 77 -3.13 -3.10 4.48
CA GLU A 77 -2.76 -2.38 3.27
C GLU A 77 -2.23 -3.35 2.20
N ALA A 78 -1.32 -4.24 2.58
CA ALA A 78 -0.78 -5.25 1.68
C ALA A 78 -1.88 -6.13 1.06
N ILE A 79 -2.84 -6.60 1.87
CA ILE A 79 -3.95 -7.46 1.39
C ILE A 79 -4.91 -6.67 0.50
N ILE A 80 -5.24 -5.43 0.84
CA ILE A 80 -6.18 -4.61 0.05
C ILE A 80 -5.62 -4.29 -1.33
N LEU A 81 -4.33 -3.95 -1.40
CA LEU A 81 -3.73 -3.44 -2.63
C LEU A 81 -3.13 -4.53 -3.52
N ALA A 82 -2.46 -5.53 -2.94
CA ALA A 82 -1.62 -6.45 -3.71
C ALA A 82 -2.36 -7.70 -4.19
N GLN A 83 -1.94 -8.24 -5.33
CA GLN A 83 -2.29 -9.58 -5.78
C GLN A 83 -1.42 -10.65 -5.13
N THR A 84 -0.19 -10.27 -4.78
CA THR A 84 0.81 -11.14 -4.15
C THR A 84 1.52 -10.36 -3.06
N VAL A 85 1.61 -10.94 -1.88
CA VAL A 85 2.35 -10.38 -0.74
C VAL A 85 3.61 -11.19 -0.51
N ILE A 86 4.75 -10.51 -0.48
CA ILE A 86 6.06 -11.11 -0.19
C ILE A 86 6.42 -10.75 1.25
N ILE A 87 6.56 -11.76 2.09
CA ILE A 87 6.97 -11.59 3.49
C ILE A 87 8.48 -11.71 3.57
N MET A 88 9.12 -10.70 4.16
CA MET A 88 10.58 -10.65 4.31
C MET A 88 10.99 -10.95 5.75
N SER A 89 12.05 -11.73 5.93
CA SER A 89 12.73 -11.86 7.22
C SER A 89 13.60 -10.64 7.52
N ALA A 90 13.92 -10.43 8.79
CA ALA A 90 14.64 -9.22 9.21
C ALA A 90 16.17 -9.30 9.00
N ARG A 91 16.85 -10.26 9.59
CA ARG A 91 18.33 -10.32 9.60
C ARG A 91 18.85 -11.76 9.45
N PRO A 92 19.41 -12.13 8.29
CA PRO A 92 19.48 -11.32 7.06
C PRO A 92 18.15 -11.22 6.35
N GLY A 93 17.94 -10.14 5.56
CA GLY A 93 16.75 -9.98 4.73
C GLY A 93 16.65 -11.09 3.68
N ARG A 94 15.64 -11.92 3.79
CA ARG A 94 15.33 -13.03 2.86
C ARG A 94 13.83 -13.09 2.63
N ILE A 95 13.41 -13.63 1.50
CA ILE A 95 12.00 -13.98 1.30
C ILE A 95 11.67 -15.14 2.24
N ARG A 96 10.72 -14.89 3.15
CA ARG A 96 10.20 -15.91 4.07
C ARG A 96 9.05 -16.67 3.44
N ASP A 97 8.12 -15.95 2.84
CA ASP A 97 6.94 -16.53 2.22
C ASP A 97 6.41 -15.65 1.09
N ILE A 98 5.64 -16.24 0.18
CA ILE A 98 4.95 -15.56 -0.92
C ILE A 98 3.50 -15.98 -0.87
N VAL A 99 2.64 -15.06 -0.45
CA VAL A 99 1.21 -15.30 -0.26
C VAL A 99 0.42 -14.70 -1.42
N LYS A 100 -0.34 -15.54 -2.11
CA LYS A 100 -1.28 -15.09 -3.14
C LYS A 100 -2.59 -14.63 -2.50
N ILE A 101 -3.07 -13.47 -2.91
CA ILE A 101 -4.30 -12.89 -2.38
C ILE A 101 -5.44 -13.18 -3.37
N ASP A 102 -6.25 -14.20 -3.07
CA ASP A 102 -7.34 -14.67 -3.93
C ASP A 102 -8.67 -13.91 -3.71
N ILE A 103 -8.65 -12.79 -3.02
CA ILE A 103 -9.80 -11.91 -2.87
C ILE A 103 -10.00 -11.12 -4.17
N PRO A 104 -11.18 -11.18 -4.80
CA PRO A 104 -11.43 -10.50 -6.07
C PRO A 104 -11.48 -8.98 -5.88
N TYR A 105 -11.19 -8.24 -6.96
CA TYR A 105 -11.43 -6.80 -7.04
C TYR A 105 -12.89 -6.53 -7.50
N PRO A 106 -13.50 -5.40 -7.14
CA PRO A 106 -12.93 -4.31 -6.33
C PRO A 106 -12.84 -4.68 -4.85
N ARG A 107 -11.72 -4.31 -4.21
CA ARG A 107 -11.53 -4.45 -2.77
C ARG A 107 -11.80 -3.10 -2.10
N THR A 108 -12.67 -3.11 -1.11
CA THR A 108 -13.17 -1.93 -0.40
C THR A 108 -12.95 -2.08 1.10
N GLN A 109 -13.39 -1.09 1.89
CA GLN A 109 -13.38 -1.22 3.35
C GLN A 109 -14.26 -2.36 3.85
N GLU A 110 -15.34 -2.69 3.14
CA GLU A 110 -16.21 -3.84 3.46
C GLU A 110 -15.47 -5.17 3.27
N THR A 111 -14.54 -5.24 2.33
CA THR A 111 -13.68 -6.42 2.13
C THR A 111 -12.93 -6.80 3.40
N LYS A 112 -12.54 -5.81 4.23
CA LYS A 112 -11.82 -6.04 5.49
C LYS A 112 -12.67 -6.75 6.55
N MET A 113 -13.99 -6.78 6.39
CA MET A 113 -14.94 -7.43 7.29
C MET A 113 -15.24 -8.87 6.87
N THR A 114 -14.73 -9.32 5.74
CA THR A 114 -14.96 -10.68 5.25
C THR A 114 -14.10 -11.69 6.00
N LYS A 115 -14.59 -12.94 6.05
CA LYS A 115 -13.87 -14.05 6.71
C LYS A 115 -12.53 -14.30 6.02
N GLU A 116 -12.51 -14.32 4.70
CA GLU A 116 -11.32 -14.54 3.87
C GLU A 116 -10.23 -13.51 4.16
N PHE A 117 -10.62 -12.24 4.29
CA PHE A 117 -9.68 -11.18 4.66
C PHE A 117 -9.09 -11.38 6.05
N MET A 118 -9.92 -11.72 7.03
CA MET A 118 -9.49 -11.94 8.40
C MET A 118 -8.55 -13.15 8.53
N GLU A 119 -8.81 -14.21 7.80
CA GLU A 119 -7.96 -15.40 7.77
C GLU A 119 -6.58 -15.07 7.18
N LEU A 120 -6.52 -14.40 6.02
CA LEU A 120 -5.27 -13.94 5.40
C LEU A 120 -4.50 -12.97 6.30
N LYS A 121 -5.20 -12.02 6.93
CA LYS A 121 -4.59 -11.08 7.87
C LYS A 121 -3.92 -11.82 9.03
N ASN A 122 -4.62 -12.78 9.64
CA ASN A 122 -4.09 -13.55 10.75
C ASN A 122 -2.88 -14.41 10.32
N GLU A 123 -2.94 -15.03 9.16
CA GLU A 123 -1.85 -15.83 8.59
C GLU A 123 -0.60 -14.97 8.38
N ILE A 124 -0.71 -13.86 7.65
CA ILE A 124 0.40 -12.97 7.34
C ILE A 124 0.94 -12.33 8.63
N TRP A 125 0.05 -11.85 9.49
CA TRP A 125 0.42 -11.20 10.75
C TRP A 125 1.20 -12.13 11.67
N SER A 126 0.78 -13.40 11.78
CA SER A 126 1.47 -14.38 12.60
C SER A 126 2.92 -14.61 12.14
N GLN A 127 3.16 -14.65 10.83
CA GLN A 127 4.51 -14.81 10.27
C GLN A 127 5.37 -13.56 10.54
N VAL A 128 4.83 -12.36 10.34
CA VAL A 128 5.53 -11.10 10.62
C VAL A 128 5.86 -10.97 12.12
N TYR A 129 4.93 -11.38 12.99
CA TYR A 129 5.15 -11.33 14.43
C TYR A 129 6.21 -12.33 14.90
N GLN A 130 6.27 -13.52 14.32
CA GLN A 130 7.34 -14.47 14.61
C GLN A 130 8.73 -13.92 14.26
N GLU A 131 8.87 -13.27 13.09
CA GLU A 131 10.11 -12.59 12.71
C GLU A 131 10.51 -11.52 13.73
N TYR A 132 9.55 -10.71 14.19
CA TYR A 132 9.79 -9.71 15.22
C TYR A 132 10.33 -10.32 16.53
N LEU A 133 9.82 -11.48 16.96
CA LEU A 133 10.29 -12.17 18.15
C LEU A 133 11.68 -12.77 17.97
N GLU A 134 12.01 -13.27 16.79
CA GLU A 134 13.32 -13.88 16.49
C GLU A 134 14.44 -12.83 16.50
N VAL A 135 14.18 -11.63 16.03
CA VAL A 135 15.17 -10.52 16.01
C VAL A 135 15.51 -10.01 17.40
N ARG A 136 14.66 -10.24 18.40
CA ARG A 136 14.85 -9.80 19.80
C ARG A 136 15.63 -10.78 20.67
N LYS A 137 15.91 -11.97 20.18
CA LYS A 137 16.77 -12.96 20.83
C LYS A 137 18.24 -12.69 20.52
#